data_b388d5cb5b7d0b98fd5493ca263f72e2
#
_entry.id   b388d5cb5b7d0b98fd5493ca263f72e2
#
_cell.length_a   1.000
_cell.length_b   1.000
_cell.length_c   1.000
_cell.angle_alpha   90.00
_cell.angle_beta   90.00
_cell.angle_gamma   90.00
#
_symmetry.space_group_name_H-M   'P 1'
#
loop_
_entity.id
_entity.type
_entity.pdbx_description
1 polymer ?
#
loop_
_entity_poly.entity_id
_entity_poly.type
_entity_poly.pdbx_seq_one_letter_code
_entity_poly.pdbx_strand_id
1 'polypeptide(L)'
;MMAADVELLISYFALSGDVFPLGPTEISPFPFKDRVEAAARAGFKGFGLHSEDVVHVRDQIGYREMRRIVEANGIKYLEIEFLTNWFRRDEKRQESDKVRKLMLEVAAELGLKDIKVGPGFEDAPADVPLMADELGAAPYGTDIVLEIMPWSNVRTIETGLAIVSRANRKNGGLLIDIWHMARGNIPYSEIRKIPSQFIKAVEIDDALKVAPVPDIWEDTIAYRELCGEGELDVPAFLREVQAAGYSGVYGTEILSAKHRVLGLDEMAERVFRSSMAQFADL
;
A
#
# COMPACT_ATOMS: atom_id res chain seq x y z
N MET A 1 21.25 -5.02 4.70
CA MET A 1 21.18 -4.31 3.40
C MET A 1 21.88 -2.98 3.61
N MET A 2 22.76 -2.55 2.73
CA MET A 2 23.34 -1.20 2.88
C MET A 2 22.29 -0.17 2.45
N ALA A 3 22.26 1.01 3.08
CA ALA A 3 21.28 2.06 2.75
C ALA A 3 21.25 2.42 1.24
N ALA A 4 22.37 2.18 0.54
CA ALA A 4 22.47 2.40 -0.91
C ALA A 4 21.65 1.41 -1.77
N ASP A 5 21.20 0.30 -1.19
CA ASP A 5 20.45 -0.75 -1.91
C ASP A 5 18.93 -0.66 -1.67
N VAL A 6 18.47 0.31 -0.87
CA VAL A 6 17.06 0.48 -0.54
C VAL A 6 16.36 1.21 -1.68
N GLU A 7 15.27 0.63 -2.17
CA GLU A 7 14.38 1.26 -3.13
C GLU A 7 13.04 1.59 -2.46
N LEU A 8 12.50 2.77 -2.76
CA LEU A 8 11.21 3.24 -2.25
C LEU A 8 10.17 3.30 -3.35
N LEU A 9 8.94 3.01 -2.97
CA LEU A 9 7.72 3.20 -3.76
C LEU A 9 6.86 4.25 -3.06
N ILE A 10 6.36 5.23 -3.78
CA ILE A 10 5.40 6.19 -3.24
C ILE A 10 3.98 5.72 -3.52
N SER A 11 3.20 5.46 -2.47
CA SER A 11 1.81 5.02 -2.58
C SER A 11 0.92 6.13 -3.14
N TYR A 12 -0.23 5.77 -3.69
CA TYR A 12 -1.06 6.71 -4.44
C TYR A 12 -1.39 7.97 -3.66
N PHE A 13 -1.96 7.85 -2.46
CA PHE A 13 -2.42 9.01 -1.69
C PHE A 13 -1.29 9.88 -1.13
N ALA A 14 -0.05 9.40 -1.10
CA ALA A 14 1.10 10.19 -0.69
C ALA A 14 1.55 11.21 -1.76
N LEU A 15 1.06 11.10 -3.02
CA LEU A 15 1.43 11.99 -4.13
C LEU A 15 0.26 12.34 -5.05
N SER A 16 -0.97 12.23 -4.59
CA SER A 16 -2.15 12.46 -5.41
C SER A 16 -2.82 13.83 -5.19
N GLY A 17 -2.26 14.70 -4.34
CA GLY A 17 -2.86 15.99 -3.99
C GLY A 17 -3.94 15.86 -2.92
N ASP A 18 -4.84 16.85 -2.82
CA ASP A 18 -5.88 16.88 -1.79
C ASP A 18 -7.04 15.90 -2.09
N VAL A 19 -6.68 14.63 -2.18
CA VAL A 19 -7.60 13.49 -2.26
C VAL A 19 -7.26 12.47 -1.18
N PHE A 20 -8.23 11.67 -0.76
CA PHE A 20 -8.08 10.70 0.31
C PHE A 20 -9.10 9.56 0.16
N PRO A 21 -8.85 8.39 0.78
CA PRO A 21 -9.74 7.24 0.68
C PRO A 21 -11.19 7.59 1.04
N LEU A 22 -12.12 7.20 0.18
CA LEU A 22 -13.57 7.48 0.30
C LEU A 22 -13.89 8.99 0.38
N GLY A 23 -13.02 9.84 -0.12
CA GLY A 23 -13.26 11.27 -0.29
C GLY A 23 -14.30 11.58 -1.38
N PRO A 24 -14.59 12.86 -1.63
CA PRO A 24 -15.51 13.25 -2.68
C PRO A 24 -15.11 12.77 -4.09
N THR A 25 -13.83 12.60 -4.31
CA THR A 25 -13.19 11.95 -5.47
C THR A 25 -11.86 11.35 -5.05
N GLU A 26 -11.47 10.29 -5.71
CA GLU A 26 -10.15 9.68 -5.59
C GLU A 26 -9.32 9.90 -6.86
N ILE A 27 -9.74 10.81 -7.73
CA ILE A 27 -9.00 11.24 -8.93
C ILE A 27 -8.07 12.39 -8.55
N SER A 28 -6.78 12.23 -8.85
CA SER A 28 -5.78 13.27 -8.60
C SER A 28 -6.02 14.52 -9.46
N PRO A 29 -5.91 15.74 -8.88
CA PRO A 29 -5.91 16.97 -9.65
C PRO A 29 -4.62 17.18 -10.47
N PHE A 30 -3.55 16.40 -10.19
CA PHE A 30 -2.29 16.48 -10.91
C PHE A 30 -2.26 15.53 -12.11
N PRO A 31 -1.77 15.95 -13.28
CA PRO A 31 -1.57 15.07 -14.42
C PRO A 31 -0.69 13.86 -14.07
N PHE A 32 -1.03 12.69 -14.59
CA PHE A 32 -0.28 11.44 -14.35
C PHE A 32 1.22 11.59 -14.62
N LYS A 33 1.57 12.23 -15.76
CA LYS A 33 2.95 12.46 -16.14
C LYS A 33 3.71 13.26 -15.08
N ASP A 34 3.12 14.34 -14.58
CA ASP A 34 3.77 15.23 -13.63
C ASP A 34 4.03 14.53 -12.29
N ARG A 35 3.09 13.67 -11.84
CA ARG A 35 3.25 12.83 -10.64
C ARG A 35 4.38 11.82 -10.80
N VAL A 36 4.43 11.09 -11.91
CA VAL A 36 5.50 10.12 -12.19
C VAL A 36 6.87 10.81 -12.27
N GLU A 37 6.94 11.96 -12.93
CA GLU A 37 8.18 12.75 -13.03
C GLU A 37 8.63 13.28 -11.68
N ALA A 38 7.71 13.77 -10.82
CA ALA A 38 8.03 14.23 -9.47
C ALA A 38 8.56 13.09 -8.59
N ALA A 39 7.90 11.93 -8.61
CA ALA A 39 8.38 10.74 -7.91
C ALA A 39 9.79 10.34 -8.35
N ALA A 40 10.03 10.27 -9.66
CA ALA A 40 11.34 9.90 -10.21
C ALA A 40 12.44 10.92 -9.86
N ARG A 41 12.14 12.24 -9.94
CA ARG A 41 13.09 13.31 -9.55
C ARG A 41 13.47 13.23 -8.07
N ALA A 42 12.52 12.91 -7.20
CA ALA A 42 12.77 12.71 -5.77
C ALA A 42 13.65 11.48 -5.48
N GLY A 43 13.63 10.47 -6.34
CA GLY A 43 14.45 9.26 -6.23
C GLY A 43 13.67 7.96 -6.12
N PHE A 44 12.34 7.98 -6.08
CA PHE A 44 11.49 6.79 -6.03
C PHE A 44 11.74 5.86 -7.23
N LYS A 45 11.63 4.56 -6.98
CA LYS A 45 11.69 3.50 -7.98
C LYS A 45 10.34 2.80 -8.18
N GLY A 46 9.37 3.09 -7.34
CA GLY A 46 8.02 2.60 -7.46
C GLY A 46 6.99 3.73 -7.36
N PHE A 47 5.79 3.46 -7.91
CA PHE A 47 4.70 4.43 -8.01
C PHE A 47 3.35 3.73 -7.82
N GLY A 48 2.53 4.25 -6.92
CA GLY A 48 1.19 3.77 -6.62
C GLY A 48 0.13 4.32 -7.57
N LEU A 49 -0.82 3.46 -7.92
CA LEU A 49 -2.00 3.76 -8.71
C LEU A 49 -3.26 3.56 -7.88
N HIS A 50 -4.31 4.28 -8.19
CA HIS A 50 -5.65 4.06 -7.63
C HIS A 50 -6.64 3.67 -8.73
N SER A 51 -7.58 2.78 -8.41
CA SER A 51 -8.51 2.20 -9.40
C SER A 51 -9.38 3.24 -10.10
N GLU A 52 -9.86 4.27 -9.39
CA GLU A 52 -10.67 5.35 -9.98
C GLU A 52 -9.82 6.27 -10.86
N ASP A 53 -8.64 6.68 -10.35
CA ASP A 53 -7.72 7.58 -11.08
C ASP A 53 -7.17 6.91 -12.35
N VAL A 54 -6.83 5.62 -12.29
CA VAL A 54 -6.29 4.92 -13.47
C VAL A 54 -7.28 4.86 -14.62
N VAL A 55 -8.58 4.73 -14.34
CA VAL A 55 -9.62 4.80 -15.38
C VAL A 55 -9.64 6.19 -16.02
N HIS A 56 -9.61 7.23 -15.20
CA HIS A 56 -9.59 8.62 -15.68
C HIS A 56 -8.35 8.89 -16.56
N VAL A 57 -7.18 8.48 -16.11
CA VAL A 57 -5.92 8.66 -16.87
C VAL A 57 -5.90 7.83 -18.15
N ARG A 58 -6.33 6.56 -18.09
CA ARG A 58 -6.43 5.67 -19.26
C ARG A 58 -7.32 6.28 -20.34
N ASP A 59 -8.45 6.84 -19.95
CA ASP A 59 -9.41 7.41 -20.90
C ASP A 59 -8.88 8.69 -21.58
N GLN A 60 -7.92 9.37 -20.95
CA GLN A 60 -7.25 10.55 -21.52
C GLN A 60 -6.07 10.19 -22.43
N ILE A 61 -5.19 9.30 -21.99
CA ILE A 61 -3.89 9.06 -22.68
C ILE A 61 -3.64 7.60 -23.10
N GLY A 62 -4.41 6.65 -22.59
CA GLY A 62 -4.29 5.21 -22.85
C GLY A 62 -3.09 4.54 -22.16
N TYR A 63 -3.18 3.21 -21.95
CA TYR A 63 -2.15 2.42 -21.28
C TYR A 63 -0.77 2.51 -21.96
N ARG A 64 -0.72 2.59 -23.28
CA ARG A 64 0.55 2.69 -24.00
C ARG A 64 1.34 3.93 -23.62
N GLU A 65 0.66 5.07 -23.49
CA GLU A 65 1.32 6.31 -23.09
C GLU A 65 1.66 6.30 -21.58
N MET A 66 0.77 5.76 -20.72
CA MET A 66 1.09 5.56 -19.30
C MET A 66 2.37 4.74 -19.14
N ARG A 67 2.49 3.60 -19.82
CA ARG A 67 3.69 2.75 -19.79
C ARG A 67 4.93 3.52 -20.26
N ARG A 68 4.83 4.24 -21.37
CA ARG A 68 5.93 5.05 -21.89
C ARG A 68 6.44 6.09 -20.87
N ILE A 69 5.52 6.74 -20.15
CA ILE A 69 5.87 7.73 -19.13
C ILE A 69 6.59 7.03 -17.96
N VAL A 70 6.08 5.92 -17.48
CA VAL A 70 6.66 5.13 -16.37
C VAL A 70 8.08 4.67 -16.72
N GLU A 71 8.25 4.05 -17.88
CA GLU A 71 9.54 3.54 -18.37
C GLU A 71 10.56 4.67 -18.61
N ALA A 72 10.14 5.78 -19.22
CA ALA A 72 11.01 6.94 -19.49
C ALA A 72 11.56 7.59 -18.22
N ASN A 73 10.88 7.42 -17.08
CA ASN A 73 11.26 7.96 -15.78
C ASN A 73 11.98 6.94 -14.89
N GLY A 74 12.22 5.72 -15.37
CA GLY A 74 12.96 4.68 -14.64
C GLY A 74 12.22 4.15 -13.41
N ILE A 75 10.88 4.27 -13.39
CA ILE A 75 10.03 3.61 -12.40
C ILE A 75 10.00 2.12 -12.70
N LYS A 76 10.33 1.30 -11.72
CA LYS A 76 10.47 -0.16 -11.85
C LYS A 76 9.26 -0.92 -11.30
N TYR A 77 8.60 -0.35 -10.28
CA TYR A 77 7.54 -1.02 -9.54
C TYR A 77 6.27 -0.20 -9.64
N LEU A 78 5.18 -0.85 -9.98
CA LEU A 78 3.84 -0.27 -9.90
C LEU A 78 2.99 -1.12 -8.97
N GLU A 79 2.20 -0.49 -8.14
CA GLU A 79 1.14 -1.11 -7.35
C GLU A 79 -0.20 -0.46 -7.66
N ILE A 80 -1.29 -1.14 -7.35
CA ILE A 80 -2.63 -0.57 -7.46
C ILE A 80 -3.45 -0.87 -6.22
N GLU A 81 -4.22 0.11 -5.77
CA GLU A 81 -5.13 0.04 -4.65
C GLU A 81 -6.55 0.51 -5.04
N PHE A 82 -7.61 0.16 -4.36
CA PHE A 82 -7.68 -0.77 -3.27
C PHE A 82 -8.88 -1.70 -3.49
N LEU A 83 -8.69 -3.03 -3.46
CA LEU A 83 -9.78 -3.98 -3.70
C LEU A 83 -10.42 -4.41 -2.37
N THR A 84 -11.68 -4.06 -2.18
CA THR A 84 -12.49 -4.47 -1.03
C THR A 84 -13.59 -5.45 -1.44
N ASN A 85 -14.25 -6.09 -0.46
CA ASN A 85 -15.41 -6.97 -0.68
C ASN A 85 -15.16 -8.19 -1.61
N TRP A 86 -13.92 -8.48 -1.95
CA TRP A 86 -13.52 -9.54 -2.89
C TRP A 86 -13.87 -10.97 -2.42
N PHE A 87 -14.12 -11.16 -1.13
CA PHE A 87 -14.52 -12.43 -0.49
C PHE A 87 -16.03 -12.53 -0.25
N ARG A 88 -16.82 -11.49 -0.51
CA ARG A 88 -18.27 -11.49 -0.22
C ARG A 88 -19.07 -12.37 -1.19
N ARG A 89 -20.29 -12.75 -0.77
CA ARG A 89 -21.23 -13.53 -1.57
C ARG A 89 -22.60 -12.83 -1.74
N ASP A 90 -22.63 -11.54 -1.47
CA ASP A 90 -23.80 -10.66 -1.61
C ASP A 90 -23.63 -9.68 -2.77
N GLU A 91 -24.50 -8.70 -2.86
CA GLU A 91 -24.52 -7.68 -3.92
C GLU A 91 -23.23 -6.87 -4.04
N LYS A 92 -22.51 -6.64 -2.92
CA LYS A 92 -21.21 -5.92 -2.92
C LYS A 92 -20.14 -6.67 -3.72
N ARG A 93 -20.27 -7.98 -3.88
CA ARG A 93 -19.38 -8.78 -4.71
C ARG A 93 -19.36 -8.34 -6.16
N GLN A 94 -20.49 -7.95 -6.72
CA GLN A 94 -20.58 -7.56 -8.14
C GLN A 94 -19.72 -6.32 -8.44
N GLU A 95 -19.71 -5.35 -7.53
CA GLU A 95 -18.85 -4.16 -7.70
C GLU A 95 -17.39 -4.52 -7.51
N SER A 96 -17.06 -5.30 -6.50
CA SER A 96 -15.71 -5.81 -6.27
C SER A 96 -15.16 -6.58 -7.48
N ASP A 97 -15.97 -7.39 -8.15
CA ASP A 97 -15.55 -8.12 -9.35
C ASP A 97 -15.26 -7.19 -10.55
N LYS A 98 -15.96 -6.05 -10.67
CA LYS A 98 -15.63 -5.04 -11.70
C LYS A 98 -14.27 -4.38 -11.40
N VAL A 99 -14.04 -3.97 -10.15
CA VAL A 99 -12.75 -3.39 -9.73
C VAL A 99 -11.64 -4.42 -9.89
N ARG A 100 -11.84 -5.67 -9.47
CA ARG A 100 -10.90 -6.77 -9.67
C ARG A 100 -10.53 -6.94 -11.15
N LYS A 101 -11.52 -6.97 -12.04
CA LYS A 101 -11.29 -7.09 -13.48
C LYS A 101 -10.45 -5.94 -14.03
N LEU A 102 -10.77 -4.72 -13.61
CA LEU A 102 -9.98 -3.54 -13.96
C LEU A 102 -8.53 -3.66 -13.47
N MET A 103 -8.31 -4.00 -12.20
CA MET A 103 -6.96 -4.13 -11.65
C MET A 103 -6.13 -5.20 -12.37
N LEU A 104 -6.75 -6.32 -12.75
CA LEU A 104 -6.09 -7.37 -13.54
C LEU A 104 -5.78 -6.91 -14.97
N GLU A 105 -6.65 -6.10 -15.57
CA GLU A 105 -6.37 -5.46 -16.88
C GLU A 105 -5.18 -4.51 -16.75
N VAL A 106 -5.16 -3.64 -15.73
CA VAL A 106 -4.03 -2.73 -15.45
C VAL A 106 -2.74 -3.51 -15.22
N ALA A 107 -2.81 -4.63 -14.47
CA ALA A 107 -1.66 -5.49 -14.22
C ALA A 107 -1.09 -6.07 -15.52
N ALA A 108 -1.94 -6.52 -16.43
CA ALA A 108 -1.53 -7.05 -17.73
C ALA A 108 -0.94 -5.96 -18.64
N GLU A 109 -1.50 -4.75 -18.60
CA GLU A 109 -1.10 -3.65 -19.48
C GLU A 109 0.13 -2.88 -18.98
N LEU A 110 0.30 -2.70 -17.67
CA LEU A 110 1.38 -1.89 -17.10
C LEU A 110 2.46 -2.70 -16.38
N GLY A 111 2.20 -3.98 -16.05
CA GLY A 111 3.17 -4.82 -15.34
C GLY A 111 3.24 -4.50 -13.86
N LEU A 112 2.12 -4.66 -13.14
CA LEU A 112 2.08 -4.37 -11.70
C LEU A 112 2.91 -5.37 -10.89
N LYS A 113 3.61 -4.86 -9.88
CA LYS A 113 4.24 -5.66 -8.84
C LYS A 113 3.17 -6.32 -7.97
N ASP A 114 2.21 -5.54 -7.47
CA ASP A 114 1.13 -6.05 -6.62
C ASP A 114 -0.20 -5.32 -6.78
N ILE A 115 -1.24 -5.99 -6.26
CA ILE A 115 -2.59 -5.47 -6.06
C ILE A 115 -2.87 -5.53 -4.57
N LYS A 116 -3.15 -4.39 -3.95
CA LYS A 116 -3.55 -4.31 -2.54
C LYS A 116 -5.01 -4.72 -2.37
N VAL A 117 -5.25 -5.66 -1.47
CA VAL A 117 -6.61 -6.12 -1.16
C VAL A 117 -6.90 -5.91 0.33
N GLY A 118 -8.03 -5.29 0.60
CA GLY A 118 -8.48 -5.02 1.96
C GLY A 118 -9.25 -6.17 2.58
N PRO A 119 -9.22 -6.27 3.91
CA PRO A 119 -10.12 -7.13 4.68
C PRO A 119 -11.55 -6.57 4.70
N GLY A 120 -12.45 -7.24 5.41
CA GLY A 120 -13.80 -6.72 5.66
C GLY A 120 -13.81 -5.68 6.78
N PHE A 121 -14.57 -4.62 6.60
CA PHE A 121 -14.75 -3.57 7.61
C PHE A 121 -15.91 -3.86 8.57
N GLU A 122 -16.15 -5.12 8.88
CA GLU A 122 -17.23 -5.59 9.73
C GLU A 122 -16.65 -6.17 11.03
N ASP A 123 -17.42 -6.10 12.10
CA ASP A 123 -17.05 -6.71 13.38
C ASP A 123 -17.10 -8.25 13.38
N ALA A 124 -17.64 -8.84 12.34
CA ALA A 124 -17.68 -10.29 12.19
C ALA A 124 -16.26 -10.87 12.04
N PRO A 125 -15.94 -11.99 12.68
CA PRO A 125 -14.67 -12.68 12.48
C PRO A 125 -14.41 -12.98 11.01
N ALA A 126 -13.12 -13.00 10.61
CA ALA A 126 -12.74 -13.39 9.25
C ALA A 126 -13.16 -14.83 8.97
N ASP A 127 -13.83 -15.07 7.85
CA ASP A 127 -14.02 -16.41 7.30
C ASP A 127 -12.73 -16.81 6.58
N VAL A 128 -11.76 -17.32 7.34
CA VAL A 128 -10.45 -17.72 6.83
C VAL A 128 -10.55 -18.71 5.66
N PRO A 129 -11.38 -19.78 5.71
CA PRO A 129 -11.58 -20.65 4.55
C PRO A 129 -12.05 -19.92 3.31
N LEU A 130 -13.12 -19.13 3.42
CA LEU A 130 -13.67 -18.38 2.29
C LEU A 130 -12.67 -17.38 1.71
N MET A 131 -12.05 -16.59 2.56
CA MET A 131 -11.06 -15.60 2.12
C MET A 131 -9.86 -16.25 1.45
N ALA A 132 -9.37 -17.38 1.97
CA ALA A 132 -8.29 -18.14 1.38
C ALA A 132 -8.66 -18.73 0.01
N ASP A 133 -9.86 -19.28 -0.14
CA ASP A 133 -10.34 -19.83 -1.42
C ASP A 133 -10.42 -18.73 -2.49
N GLU A 134 -10.95 -17.56 -2.13
CA GLU A 134 -11.05 -16.41 -3.05
C GLU A 134 -9.67 -15.82 -3.42
N LEU A 135 -8.75 -15.70 -2.45
CA LEU A 135 -7.37 -15.28 -2.71
C LEU A 135 -6.66 -16.30 -3.60
N GLY A 136 -6.86 -17.58 -3.35
CA GLY A 136 -6.30 -18.68 -4.13
C GLY A 136 -6.77 -18.70 -5.59
N ALA A 137 -7.93 -18.13 -5.90
CA ALA A 137 -8.44 -17.99 -7.26
C ALA A 137 -7.80 -16.88 -8.07
N ALA A 138 -6.96 -16.03 -7.45
CA ALA A 138 -6.30 -14.92 -8.15
C ALA A 138 -5.30 -15.42 -9.22
N PRO A 139 -5.20 -14.76 -10.41
CA PRO A 139 -4.23 -15.12 -11.45
C PRO A 139 -2.77 -14.98 -10.98
N TYR A 140 -1.87 -15.77 -11.57
CA TYR A 140 -0.43 -15.62 -11.36
C TYR A 140 0.14 -14.43 -12.15
N GLY A 141 1.28 -13.91 -11.71
CA GLY A 141 2.07 -12.89 -12.41
C GLY A 141 2.20 -11.57 -11.66
N THR A 142 1.19 -11.22 -10.85
CA THR A 142 1.21 -10.06 -9.96
C THR A 142 0.94 -10.55 -8.54
N ASP A 143 1.63 -10.02 -7.55
CA ASP A 143 1.37 -10.36 -6.15
C ASP A 143 0.01 -9.79 -5.71
N ILE A 144 -0.73 -10.57 -4.93
CA ILE A 144 -1.96 -10.13 -4.26
C ILE A 144 -1.62 -10.01 -2.79
N VAL A 145 -1.68 -8.78 -2.27
CA VAL A 145 -1.21 -8.47 -0.93
C VAL A 145 -2.38 -8.10 -0.02
N LEU A 146 -2.62 -8.95 0.98
CA LEU A 146 -3.67 -8.74 1.98
C LEU A 146 -3.15 -7.86 3.10
N GLU A 147 -3.79 -6.72 3.27
CA GLU A 147 -3.45 -5.77 4.33
C GLU A 147 -4.11 -6.13 5.67
N ILE A 148 -3.35 -6.02 6.75
CA ILE A 148 -3.83 -6.23 8.12
C ILE A 148 -4.25 -4.88 8.68
N MET A 149 -5.54 -4.73 9.05
CA MET A 149 -6.10 -3.45 9.50
C MET A 149 -6.77 -3.59 10.87
N PRO A 150 -6.49 -2.72 11.85
CA PRO A 150 -6.97 -2.87 13.23
C PRO A 150 -8.50 -2.75 13.38
N TRP A 151 -9.18 -2.07 12.47
CA TRP A 151 -10.65 -1.91 12.49
C TRP A 151 -11.40 -2.91 11.60
N SER A 152 -10.70 -3.91 11.07
CA SER A 152 -11.25 -4.85 10.13
C SER A 152 -11.47 -6.23 10.75
N ASN A 153 -11.91 -7.20 9.96
CA ASN A 153 -11.99 -8.59 10.39
C ASN A 153 -10.66 -9.35 10.28
N VAL A 154 -9.60 -8.74 9.73
CA VAL A 154 -8.22 -9.26 9.70
C VAL A 154 -7.32 -8.30 10.49
N ARG A 155 -7.37 -8.43 11.83
CA ARG A 155 -6.73 -7.48 12.77
C ARG A 155 -5.36 -7.94 13.25
N THR A 156 -4.97 -9.16 12.97
CA THR A 156 -3.75 -9.75 13.52
C THR A 156 -2.94 -10.44 12.43
N ILE A 157 -1.63 -10.51 12.64
CA ILE A 157 -0.72 -11.28 11.78
C ILE A 157 -1.17 -12.74 11.70
N GLU A 158 -1.60 -13.35 12.82
CA GLU A 158 -2.06 -14.72 12.85
C GLU A 158 -3.23 -14.97 11.88
N THR A 159 -4.25 -14.09 11.91
CA THR A 159 -5.42 -14.23 11.02
C THR A 159 -5.01 -14.03 9.56
N GLY A 160 -4.24 -13.00 9.24
CA GLY A 160 -3.76 -12.75 7.89
C GLY A 160 -2.90 -13.91 7.36
N LEU A 161 -1.97 -14.40 8.19
CA LEU A 161 -1.11 -15.54 7.86
C LEU A 161 -1.91 -16.82 7.63
N ALA A 162 -2.96 -17.06 8.44
CA ALA A 162 -3.83 -18.21 8.23
C ALA A 162 -4.53 -18.17 6.86
N ILE A 163 -4.97 -16.99 6.41
CA ILE A 163 -5.59 -16.80 5.09
C ILE A 163 -4.60 -17.09 3.97
N VAL A 164 -3.44 -16.42 3.95
CA VAL A 164 -2.48 -16.53 2.85
C VAL A 164 -1.81 -17.90 2.80
N SER A 165 -1.56 -18.53 3.98
CA SER A 165 -1.02 -19.88 4.06
C SER A 165 -2.01 -20.92 3.55
N ARG A 166 -3.29 -20.79 3.90
CA ARG A 166 -4.35 -21.70 3.42
C ARG A 166 -4.58 -21.54 1.91
N ALA A 167 -4.53 -20.29 1.39
CA ALA A 167 -4.62 -20.02 -0.04
C ALA A 167 -3.50 -20.73 -0.82
N ASN A 168 -2.34 -20.91 -0.21
CA ASN A 168 -1.19 -21.63 -0.75
C ASN A 168 -0.80 -21.16 -2.17
N ARG A 169 -0.77 -19.84 -2.38
CA ARG A 169 -0.41 -19.22 -3.68
C ARG A 169 0.97 -18.59 -3.59
N LYS A 170 1.79 -18.79 -4.62
CA LYS A 170 3.13 -18.18 -4.70
C LYS A 170 3.09 -16.66 -4.76
N ASN A 171 2.03 -16.11 -5.35
CA ASN A 171 1.80 -14.67 -5.49
C ASN A 171 0.82 -14.11 -4.45
N GLY A 172 0.43 -14.88 -3.44
CA GLY A 172 -0.39 -14.39 -2.33
C GLY A 172 0.46 -14.12 -1.10
N GLY A 173 0.24 -12.99 -0.43
CA GLY A 173 0.96 -12.66 0.80
C GLY A 173 0.33 -11.50 1.56
N LEU A 174 1.07 -11.00 2.53
CA LEU A 174 0.66 -9.93 3.41
C LEU A 174 1.33 -8.61 3.00
N LEU A 175 0.61 -7.54 3.19
CA LEU A 175 1.12 -6.19 3.31
C LEU A 175 1.21 -5.87 4.80
N ILE A 176 2.39 -5.44 5.24
CA ILE A 176 2.69 -5.07 6.63
C ILE A 176 2.95 -3.57 6.68
N ASP A 177 2.02 -2.84 7.27
CA ASP A 177 2.06 -1.40 7.43
C ASP A 177 2.36 -1.04 8.90
N ILE A 178 3.29 -0.13 9.13
CA ILE A 178 3.73 0.27 10.48
C ILE A 178 2.60 0.95 11.26
N TRP A 179 1.80 1.81 10.61
CA TRP A 179 0.69 2.52 11.26
C TRP A 179 -0.38 1.53 11.73
N HIS A 180 -0.73 0.56 10.87
CA HIS A 180 -1.72 -0.47 11.22
C HIS A 180 -1.23 -1.35 12.38
N MET A 181 0.04 -1.69 12.42
CA MET A 181 0.62 -2.40 13.55
C MET A 181 0.55 -1.57 14.83
N ALA A 182 0.93 -0.30 14.76
CA ALA A 182 0.89 0.61 15.91
C ALA A 182 -0.54 0.79 16.45
N ARG A 183 -1.52 1.07 15.59
CA ARG A 183 -2.92 1.24 15.98
C ARG A 183 -3.59 -0.08 16.42
N GLY A 184 -3.13 -1.21 15.89
CA GLY A 184 -3.55 -2.55 16.32
C GLY A 184 -2.88 -3.02 17.61
N ASN A 185 -1.96 -2.24 18.19
CA ASN A 185 -1.11 -2.64 19.30
C ASN A 185 -0.37 -3.97 19.05
N ILE A 186 0.07 -4.18 17.81
CA ILE A 186 0.81 -5.38 17.40
C ILE A 186 2.31 -5.10 17.59
N PRO A 187 3.01 -5.82 18.47
CA PRO A 187 4.46 -5.66 18.62
C PRO A 187 5.19 -5.95 17.31
N TYR A 188 6.17 -5.14 16.94
CA TYR A 188 6.95 -5.36 15.70
C TYR A 188 7.65 -6.72 15.66
N SER A 189 8.00 -7.29 16.82
CA SER A 189 8.56 -8.64 16.91
C SER A 189 7.66 -9.75 16.36
N GLU A 190 6.35 -9.52 16.24
CA GLU A 190 5.41 -10.46 15.62
C GLU A 190 5.71 -10.69 14.12
N ILE A 191 6.33 -9.71 13.44
CA ILE A 191 6.73 -9.81 12.03
C ILE A 191 7.65 -11.01 11.80
N ARG A 192 8.53 -11.33 12.75
CA ARG A 192 9.45 -12.49 12.64
C ARG A 192 8.72 -13.84 12.62
N LYS A 193 7.45 -13.89 13.00
CA LYS A 193 6.64 -15.11 12.93
C LYS A 193 6.11 -15.39 11.52
N ILE A 194 6.20 -14.41 10.62
CA ILE A 194 5.73 -14.53 9.25
C ILE A 194 6.85 -15.18 8.43
N PRO A 195 6.62 -16.37 7.81
CA PRO A 195 7.58 -16.91 6.86
C PRO A 195 7.82 -15.91 5.72
N SER A 196 9.09 -15.67 5.36
CA SER A 196 9.49 -14.59 4.46
C SER A 196 8.76 -14.58 3.10
N GLN A 197 8.39 -15.77 2.60
CA GLN A 197 7.63 -15.89 1.34
C GLN A 197 6.24 -15.24 1.38
N PHE A 198 5.69 -15.01 2.56
CA PHE A 198 4.38 -14.35 2.75
C PHE A 198 4.47 -12.85 3.04
N ILE A 199 5.66 -12.28 3.22
CA ILE A 199 5.82 -10.82 3.31
C ILE A 199 6.03 -10.31 1.89
N LYS A 200 4.99 -9.77 1.26
CA LYS A 200 5.00 -9.35 -0.15
C LYS A 200 5.13 -7.84 -0.32
N ALA A 201 4.57 -7.08 0.62
CA ALA A 201 4.66 -5.64 0.65
C ALA A 201 4.88 -5.15 2.08
N VAL A 202 5.59 -4.04 2.21
CA VAL A 202 5.83 -3.35 3.48
C VAL A 202 5.64 -1.87 3.25
N GLU A 203 4.87 -1.22 4.13
CA GLU A 203 4.66 0.22 4.09
C GLU A 203 5.16 0.89 5.35
N ILE A 204 5.74 2.06 5.15
CA ILE A 204 6.27 2.92 6.20
C ILE A 204 5.67 4.31 6.12
N ASP A 205 5.35 4.80 7.28
CA ASP A 205 4.94 6.15 7.61
C ASP A 205 5.32 6.43 9.06
N ASP A 206 4.72 7.43 9.67
CA ASP A 206 4.85 7.71 11.09
C ASP A 206 3.50 8.24 11.63
N ALA A 207 3.39 8.33 12.94
CA ALA A 207 2.23 8.87 13.62
C ALA A 207 2.56 9.23 15.07
N LEU A 208 1.71 10.01 15.71
CA LEU A 208 1.74 10.13 17.17
C LEU A 208 1.37 8.79 17.80
N LYS A 209 2.00 8.43 18.93
CA LYS A 209 1.67 7.20 19.69
C LYS A 209 0.23 7.17 20.17
N VAL A 210 -0.26 8.33 20.58
CA VAL A 210 -1.66 8.51 20.93
C VAL A 210 -2.38 9.13 19.75
N ALA A 211 -3.44 8.48 19.27
CA ALA A 211 -4.24 9.02 18.17
C ALA A 211 -4.77 10.42 18.55
N PRO A 212 -4.61 11.43 17.67
CA PRO A 212 -5.03 12.79 17.95
C PRO A 212 -6.56 12.94 17.96
N VAL A 213 -7.26 11.98 17.37
CA VAL A 213 -8.73 11.92 17.30
C VAL A 213 -9.23 10.54 17.71
N PRO A 214 -10.44 10.43 18.27
CA PRO A 214 -10.98 9.14 18.71
C PRO A 214 -11.46 8.25 17.55
N ASP A 215 -11.78 8.84 16.39
CA ASP A 215 -12.21 8.10 15.21
C ASP A 215 -10.99 7.58 14.44
N ILE A 216 -10.85 6.26 14.43
CA ILE A 216 -9.74 5.59 13.74
C ILE A 216 -9.76 5.81 12.22
N TRP A 217 -10.93 6.02 11.63
CA TRP A 217 -11.04 6.34 10.20
C TRP A 217 -10.49 7.74 9.92
N GLU A 218 -10.88 8.74 10.72
CA GLU A 218 -10.32 10.08 10.62
C GLU A 218 -8.81 10.07 10.88
N ASP A 219 -8.34 9.32 11.89
CA ASP A 219 -6.91 9.19 12.20
C ASP A 219 -6.13 8.62 11.01
N THR A 220 -6.62 7.55 10.36
CA THR A 220 -5.90 6.95 9.22
C THR A 220 -5.82 7.84 8.00
N ILE A 221 -6.88 8.59 7.67
CA ILE A 221 -6.93 9.38 6.42
C ILE A 221 -6.34 10.80 6.53
N ALA A 222 -6.02 11.26 7.75
CA ALA A 222 -5.67 12.67 7.96
C ALA A 222 -4.45 12.93 8.84
N TYR A 223 -4.04 11.97 9.69
CA TYR A 223 -3.07 12.24 10.76
C TYR A 223 -1.82 11.35 10.72
N ARG A 224 -1.55 10.70 9.61
CA ARG A 224 -0.22 10.09 9.43
C ARG A 224 0.82 11.19 9.25
N GLU A 225 2.04 10.90 9.68
CA GLU A 225 3.17 11.80 9.63
C GLU A 225 4.25 11.26 8.67
N LEU A 226 5.14 12.13 8.23
CA LEU A 226 6.35 11.70 7.55
C LEU A 226 7.25 10.91 8.51
N CYS A 227 7.92 9.89 8.02
CA CYS A 227 8.83 9.08 8.83
C CYS A 227 9.83 9.95 9.60
N GLY A 228 9.88 9.80 10.91
CA GLY A 228 10.70 10.59 11.83
C GLY A 228 10.09 11.94 12.24
N GLU A 229 8.89 12.30 11.77
CA GLU A 229 8.15 13.48 12.25
C GLU A 229 7.06 13.10 13.28
N GLY A 230 6.80 11.80 13.50
CA GLY A 230 5.91 11.27 14.52
C GLY A 230 6.67 10.70 15.72
N GLU A 231 6.10 9.67 16.33
CA GLU A 231 6.62 9.04 17.56
C GLU A 231 6.77 7.50 17.43
N LEU A 232 6.52 6.94 16.23
CA LEU A 232 6.73 5.52 15.97
C LEU A 232 8.22 5.22 15.82
N ASP A 233 8.66 4.06 16.29
CA ASP A 233 10.05 3.61 16.09
C ASP A 233 10.19 2.94 14.72
N VAL A 234 10.20 3.77 13.64
CA VAL A 234 10.32 3.29 12.26
C VAL A 234 11.60 2.45 12.06
N PRO A 235 12.78 2.84 12.58
CA PRO A 235 13.97 1.99 12.51
C PRO A 235 13.81 0.64 13.20
N ALA A 236 13.12 0.56 14.35
CA ALA A 236 12.85 -0.73 14.99
C ALA A 236 11.93 -1.62 14.15
N PHE A 237 10.89 -1.06 13.56
CA PHE A 237 10.02 -1.77 12.61
C PHE A 237 10.83 -2.33 11.43
N LEU A 238 11.65 -1.51 10.80
CA LEU A 238 12.48 -1.90 9.67
C LEU A 238 13.47 -3.03 10.02
N ARG A 239 14.09 -2.98 11.23
CA ARG A 239 14.95 -4.08 11.72
C ARG A 239 14.19 -5.41 11.81
N GLU A 240 12.95 -5.39 12.30
CA GLU A 240 12.14 -6.61 12.39
C GLU A 240 11.74 -7.15 11.01
N VAL A 241 11.38 -6.25 10.08
CA VAL A 241 11.05 -6.58 8.68
C VAL A 241 12.26 -7.24 7.98
N GLN A 242 13.46 -6.64 8.12
CA GLN A 242 14.69 -7.20 7.54
C GLN A 242 15.06 -8.53 8.20
N ALA A 243 14.92 -8.64 9.51
CA ALA A 243 15.19 -9.89 10.25
C ALA A 243 14.22 -11.01 9.87
N ALA A 244 13.00 -10.68 9.42
CA ALA A 244 12.05 -11.64 8.84
C ALA A 244 12.40 -12.04 7.40
N GLY A 245 13.42 -11.44 6.78
CA GLY A 245 13.94 -11.78 5.46
C GLY A 245 13.31 -10.99 4.31
N TYR A 246 12.61 -9.90 4.57
CA TYR A 246 12.12 -9.02 3.50
C TYR A 246 13.27 -8.25 2.85
N SER A 247 13.27 -8.21 1.53
CA SER A 247 14.28 -7.51 0.73
C SER A 247 13.67 -6.80 -0.50
N GLY A 248 12.34 -6.58 -0.47
CA GLY A 248 11.62 -5.88 -1.54
C GLY A 248 11.71 -4.36 -1.45
N VAL A 249 10.98 -3.69 -2.32
CA VAL A 249 10.77 -2.25 -2.29
C VAL A 249 9.85 -1.87 -1.11
N TYR A 250 10.16 -0.79 -0.43
CA TYR A 250 9.35 -0.28 0.68
C TYR A 250 8.37 0.78 0.17
N GLY A 251 7.07 0.58 0.43
CA GLY A 251 6.03 1.57 0.20
C GLY A 251 6.09 2.72 1.21
N THR A 252 5.66 3.89 0.82
CA THR A 252 5.53 5.06 1.69
C THR A 252 4.10 5.56 1.60
N GLU A 253 3.29 5.33 2.64
CA GLU A 253 1.87 5.66 2.62
C GLU A 253 1.53 6.81 3.58
N ILE A 254 1.68 8.05 3.11
CA ILE A 254 1.48 9.25 3.91
C ILE A 254 0.05 9.80 3.73
N LEU A 255 -0.88 9.26 4.50
CA LEU A 255 -2.27 9.75 4.56
C LEU A 255 -2.37 10.93 5.54
N SER A 256 -2.07 12.15 5.08
CA SER A 256 -1.94 13.32 5.93
C SER A 256 -2.64 14.55 5.36
N ALA A 257 -3.56 15.13 6.12
CA ALA A 257 -4.28 16.34 5.71
C ALA A 257 -3.36 17.55 5.48
N LYS A 258 -2.28 17.64 6.24
CA LYS A 258 -1.27 18.72 6.08
C LYS A 258 -0.31 18.48 4.93
N HIS A 259 -0.07 17.20 4.57
CA HIS A 259 0.84 16.83 3.49
C HIS A 259 0.18 16.95 2.11
N ARG A 260 -1.04 16.45 1.96
CA ARG A 260 -1.73 16.36 0.66
C ARG A 260 -2.07 17.70 0.00
N VAL A 261 -1.98 18.83 0.74
CA VAL A 261 -2.21 20.18 0.21
C VAL A 261 -0.93 20.88 -0.26
N LEU A 262 0.23 20.24 -0.15
CA LEU A 262 1.52 20.76 -0.59
C LEU A 262 1.64 20.72 -2.12
N GLY A 263 2.65 21.39 -2.64
CA GLY A 263 3.04 21.26 -4.04
C GLY A 263 3.60 19.88 -4.37
N LEU A 264 3.42 19.42 -5.60
CA LEU A 264 3.74 18.08 -6.04
C LEU A 264 5.21 17.67 -5.79
N ASP A 265 6.15 18.51 -6.17
CA ASP A 265 7.58 18.26 -5.95
C ASP A 265 7.94 18.27 -4.47
N GLU A 266 7.34 19.17 -3.68
CA GLU A 266 7.54 19.23 -2.23
C GLU A 266 7.04 17.94 -1.55
N MET A 267 5.86 17.45 -1.94
CA MET A 267 5.34 16.17 -1.43
C MET A 267 6.34 15.05 -1.70
N ALA A 268 6.76 14.88 -2.95
CA ALA A 268 7.67 13.81 -3.35
C ALA A 268 9.02 13.87 -2.62
N GLU A 269 9.65 15.06 -2.56
CA GLU A 269 10.95 15.24 -1.90
C GLU A 269 10.88 14.98 -0.40
N ARG A 270 9.85 15.49 0.28
CA ARG A 270 9.71 15.33 1.72
C ARG A 270 9.53 13.85 2.10
N VAL A 271 8.61 13.15 1.40
CA VAL A 271 8.38 11.73 1.64
C VAL A 271 9.66 10.93 1.39
N PHE A 272 10.34 11.16 0.26
CA PHE A 272 11.56 10.42 -0.07
C PHE A 272 12.65 10.62 0.98
N ARG A 273 12.96 11.87 1.33
CA ARG A 273 14.05 12.19 2.28
C ARG A 273 13.77 11.66 3.67
N SER A 274 12.57 11.87 4.18
CA SER A 274 12.19 11.43 5.53
C SER A 274 12.23 9.90 5.65
N SER A 275 11.75 9.20 4.63
CA SER A 275 11.73 7.74 4.59
C SER A 275 13.15 7.17 4.44
N MET A 276 13.97 7.68 3.51
CA MET A 276 15.35 7.23 3.34
C MET A 276 16.20 7.43 4.58
N ALA A 277 15.94 8.50 5.36
CA ALA A 277 16.67 8.75 6.60
C ALA A 277 16.50 7.63 7.64
N GLN A 278 15.41 6.86 7.59
CA GLN A 278 15.15 5.77 8.53
C GLN A 278 16.06 4.53 8.30
N PHE A 279 16.70 4.47 7.15
CA PHE A 279 17.61 3.36 6.80
C PHE A 279 19.08 3.67 7.09
N ALA A 280 19.42 4.87 7.58
CA ALA A 280 20.80 5.31 7.72
C ALA A 280 21.62 4.47 8.73
N ASP A 281 20.96 3.95 9.78
CA ASP A 281 21.58 3.21 10.88
C ASP A 281 21.10 1.74 10.98
N LEU A 282 20.69 1.14 9.86
CA LEU A 282 20.19 -0.23 9.79
C LEU A 282 21.26 -1.22 9.32
#